data_1b591048e2814a4564ef137779916da0
#
_entry.id   1b591048e2814a4564ef137779916da0
#
_cell.length_a   1.000
_cell.length_b   1.000
_cell.length_c   1.000
_cell.angle_alpha   90.00
_cell.angle_beta   90.00
_cell.angle_gamma   90.00
#
_symmetry.space_group_name_H-M   'P 1'
#
loop_
_entity.id
_entity.type
_entity.pdbx_description
1 polymer ?
#
loop_
_entity_poly.entity_id
_entity_poly.type
_entity_poly.pdbx_seq_one_letter_code
_entity_poly.pdbx_strand_id
1 'polypeptide(L)'
;ADEYCVEHAITRINTDDYYFDRSDMVKKAGSFAEFAKHYDLDVPEALELELMKKHIKSLLFGKEVYLPEYDMSGTAIRRDNVKLALPSKIIISEGLFTLTDKIADAFDFKIYVDVSHNVQKERFYRRAEERGLGDSADEVYTNASNKAKTHIHPTASKADIILSGEAER
;
A
#
# COMPACT_ATOMS: atom_id res chain seq x y z
N ALA A 1 7.94 -14.45 -2.24
CA ALA A 1 7.74 -13.87 -0.89
C ALA A 1 7.04 -14.88 0.03
N ASP A 2 6.02 -15.60 -0.45
CA ASP A 2 5.22 -16.52 0.37
C ASP A 2 6.01 -17.78 0.76
N GLU A 3 6.85 -18.28 -0.13
CA GLU A 3 7.73 -19.43 0.11
C GLU A 3 8.76 -19.14 1.23
N TYR A 4 9.31 -17.92 1.24
CA TYR A 4 10.21 -17.45 2.28
C TYR A 4 9.53 -17.26 3.65
N CYS A 5 8.25 -16.85 3.65
CA CYS A 5 7.48 -16.67 4.88
C CYS A 5 7.25 -17.97 5.64
N VAL A 6 7.03 -19.08 4.94
CA VAL A 6 6.82 -20.40 5.56
C VAL A 6 8.14 -20.97 6.12
N GLU A 7 9.24 -20.81 5.38
CA GLU A 7 10.52 -21.42 5.74
C GLU A 7 11.27 -20.64 6.84
N HIS A 8 11.10 -19.31 6.92
CA HIS A 8 11.87 -18.43 7.81
C HIS A 8 11.05 -17.77 8.93
N ALA A 9 9.81 -18.23 9.16
CA ALA A 9 8.90 -17.64 10.16
C ALA A 9 8.78 -16.10 10.02
N ILE A 10 8.45 -15.64 8.82
CA ILE A 10 8.23 -14.22 8.48
C ILE A 10 6.73 -13.97 8.41
N THR A 11 6.27 -12.91 9.05
CA THR A 11 4.90 -12.39 8.88
C THR A 11 4.92 -11.21 7.92
N ARG A 12 4.07 -11.25 6.88
CA ARG A 12 3.92 -10.17 5.93
C ARG A 12 2.60 -9.43 6.12
N ILE A 13 2.65 -8.10 6.10
CA ILE A 13 1.51 -7.21 6.18
C ILE A 13 1.54 -6.27 4.98
N ASN A 14 0.47 -6.29 4.18
CA ASN A 14 0.30 -5.39 3.05
C ASN A 14 -0.52 -4.17 3.49
N THR A 15 -0.02 -2.96 3.21
CA THR A 15 -0.70 -1.71 3.52
C THR A 15 -2.01 -1.57 2.74
N ASP A 16 -2.07 -2.11 1.52
CA ASP A 16 -3.25 -1.99 0.67
C ASP A 16 -4.48 -2.70 1.25
N ASP A 17 -4.29 -3.69 2.13
CA ASP A 17 -5.39 -4.33 2.85
C ASP A 17 -6.09 -3.40 3.86
N TYR A 18 -5.49 -2.25 4.17
CA TYR A 18 -5.99 -1.29 5.16
C TYR A 18 -6.73 -0.09 4.56
N TYR A 19 -7.02 -0.06 3.26
CA TYR A 19 -7.95 0.92 2.71
C TYR A 19 -9.29 0.86 3.44
N PHE A 20 -9.88 2.02 3.71
CA PHE A 20 -11.24 2.07 4.27
C PHE A 20 -12.24 1.46 3.30
N ASP A 21 -13.22 0.71 3.82
CA ASP A 21 -14.38 0.29 3.03
C ASP A 21 -15.12 1.52 2.49
N ARG A 22 -15.24 1.60 1.18
CA ARG A 22 -15.96 2.66 0.46
C ARG A 22 -16.97 2.09 -0.53
N SER A 23 -17.31 0.82 -0.37
CA SER A 23 -18.22 0.11 -1.28
C SER A 23 -19.56 0.79 -1.46
N ASP A 24 -20.11 1.39 -0.39
CA ASP A 24 -21.36 2.15 -0.48
C ASP A 24 -21.20 3.45 -1.28
N MET A 25 -20.03 4.08 -1.24
CA MET A 25 -19.74 5.25 -2.07
C MET A 25 -19.59 4.87 -3.54
N VAL A 26 -18.95 3.74 -3.83
CA VAL A 26 -18.84 3.20 -5.21
C VAL A 26 -20.23 2.86 -5.77
N LYS A 27 -21.08 2.20 -4.97
CA LYS A 27 -22.47 1.91 -5.38
C LYS A 27 -23.25 3.18 -5.68
N LYS A 28 -23.13 4.23 -4.86
CA LYS A 28 -23.82 5.52 -5.07
C LYS A 28 -23.30 6.23 -6.31
N ALA A 29 -22.00 6.16 -6.60
CA ALA A 29 -21.40 6.75 -7.79
C ALA A 29 -21.73 5.97 -9.09
N GLY A 30 -22.18 4.72 -8.98
CA GLY A 30 -22.51 3.85 -10.10
C GLY A 30 -21.31 3.07 -10.66
N SER A 31 -20.09 3.54 -10.45
CA SER A 31 -18.85 2.83 -10.82
C SER A 31 -17.67 3.29 -9.96
N PHE A 32 -16.62 2.46 -9.93
CA PHE A 32 -15.35 2.84 -9.29
C PHE A 32 -14.70 4.05 -9.97
N ALA A 33 -14.77 4.14 -11.29
CA ALA A 33 -14.22 5.27 -12.03
C ALA A 33 -14.89 6.60 -11.66
N GLU A 34 -16.22 6.62 -11.50
CA GLU A 34 -16.93 7.83 -11.05
C GLU A 34 -16.61 8.15 -9.58
N PHE A 35 -16.52 7.14 -8.72
CA PHE A 35 -16.12 7.32 -7.33
C PHE A 35 -14.71 7.93 -7.21
N ALA A 36 -13.74 7.42 -7.99
CA ALA A 36 -12.35 7.87 -7.95
C ALA A 36 -12.14 9.32 -8.42
N LYS A 37 -13.10 9.91 -9.19
CA LYS A 37 -13.05 11.33 -9.53
C LYS A 37 -13.30 12.26 -8.32
N HIS A 38 -13.94 11.74 -7.29
CA HIS A 38 -14.38 12.53 -6.12
C HIS A 38 -13.74 12.08 -4.81
N TYR A 39 -13.04 10.94 -4.81
CA TYR A 39 -12.39 10.38 -3.63
C TYR A 39 -10.93 10.07 -3.93
N ASP A 40 -10.04 10.68 -3.15
CA ASP A 40 -8.62 10.50 -3.30
C ASP A 40 -8.16 9.23 -2.57
N LEU A 41 -7.69 8.26 -3.33
CA LEU A 41 -7.13 7.00 -2.81
C LEU A 41 -5.60 7.07 -2.60
N ASP A 42 -4.93 8.04 -3.24
CA ASP A 42 -3.47 8.19 -3.21
C ASP A 42 -3.00 9.11 -2.07
N VAL A 43 -3.66 9.02 -0.92
CA VAL A 43 -3.31 9.78 0.29
C VAL A 43 -3.31 8.87 1.52
N PRO A 44 -2.47 9.16 2.54
CA PRO A 44 -2.42 8.35 3.76
C PRO A 44 -3.75 8.27 4.51
N GLU A 45 -4.63 9.25 4.32
CA GLU A 45 -5.96 9.34 4.94
C GLU A 45 -6.96 8.34 4.35
N ALA A 46 -6.66 7.76 3.18
CA ALA A 46 -7.47 6.71 2.58
C ALA A 46 -7.31 5.35 3.29
N LEU A 47 -6.27 5.20 4.12
CA LEU A 47 -5.93 3.96 4.81
C LEU A 47 -6.09 4.10 6.33
N GLU A 48 -6.50 3.02 6.97
CA GLU A 48 -6.58 2.91 8.44
C GLU A 48 -5.21 2.49 9.02
N LEU A 49 -4.21 3.38 8.87
CA LEU A 49 -2.83 3.12 9.31
C LEU A 49 -2.72 2.91 10.83
N GLU A 50 -3.62 3.49 11.63
CA GLU A 50 -3.67 3.26 13.07
C GLU A 50 -4.08 1.82 13.42
N LEU A 51 -4.99 1.22 12.66
CA LEU A 51 -5.34 -0.20 12.82
C LEU A 51 -4.15 -1.08 12.45
N MET A 52 -3.49 -0.77 11.33
CA MET A 52 -2.29 -1.47 10.90
C MET A 52 -1.19 -1.42 11.98
N LYS A 53 -0.94 -0.25 12.54
CA LYS A 53 0.01 -0.05 13.65
C LYS A 53 -0.34 -0.89 14.88
N LYS A 54 -1.63 -1.00 15.24
CA LYS A 54 -2.11 -1.86 16.32
C LYS A 54 -1.83 -3.34 16.04
N HIS A 55 -2.07 -3.79 14.81
CA HIS A 55 -1.80 -5.17 14.42
C HIS A 55 -0.31 -5.50 14.49
N ILE A 56 0.57 -4.62 13.97
CA ILE A 56 2.02 -4.77 14.07
C ILE A 56 2.45 -4.87 15.53
N LYS A 57 2.00 -3.94 16.38
CA LYS A 57 2.32 -3.98 17.83
C LYS A 57 1.85 -5.26 18.49
N SER A 58 0.65 -5.75 18.18
CA SER A 58 0.15 -7.00 18.74
C SER A 58 1.03 -8.18 18.36
N LEU A 59 1.44 -8.27 17.11
CA LEU A 59 2.37 -9.32 16.63
C LEU A 59 3.74 -9.24 17.32
N LEU A 60 4.29 -8.03 17.51
CA LEU A 60 5.54 -7.81 18.25
C LEU A 60 5.43 -8.25 19.72
N PHE A 61 4.25 -8.15 20.32
CA PHE A 61 3.96 -8.64 21.68
C PHE A 61 3.59 -10.14 21.71
N GLY A 62 3.82 -10.89 20.64
CA GLY A 62 3.57 -12.32 20.58
C GLY A 62 2.10 -12.72 20.47
N LYS A 63 1.21 -11.79 20.09
CA LYS A 63 -0.22 -12.05 19.93
C LYS A 63 -0.56 -12.26 18.46
N GLU A 64 -1.34 -13.27 18.15
CA GLU A 64 -1.95 -13.42 16.84
C GLU A 64 -2.97 -12.31 16.56
N VAL A 65 -3.15 -11.96 15.30
CA VAL A 65 -4.15 -10.99 14.84
C VAL A 65 -4.83 -11.46 13.56
N TYR A 66 -6.07 -11.05 13.38
CA TYR A 66 -6.76 -11.22 12.11
C TYR A 66 -6.64 -9.94 11.30
N LEU A 67 -5.99 -10.04 10.14
CA LEU A 67 -5.79 -8.93 9.23
C LEU A 67 -7.02 -8.73 8.34
N PRO A 68 -7.30 -7.48 7.90
CA PRO A 68 -8.28 -7.22 6.88
C PRO A 68 -7.81 -7.69 5.49
N GLU A 69 -8.74 -7.70 4.54
CA GLU A 69 -8.47 -7.90 3.12
C GLU A 69 -9.27 -6.89 2.31
N TYR A 70 -8.59 -6.14 1.45
CA TYR A 70 -9.22 -5.16 0.58
C TYR A 70 -9.33 -5.70 -0.84
N ASP A 71 -10.51 -5.53 -1.45
CA ASP A 71 -10.76 -5.95 -2.82
C ASP A 71 -10.28 -4.91 -3.82
N MET A 72 -9.17 -5.21 -4.50
CA MET A 72 -8.56 -4.38 -5.53
C MET A 72 -9.27 -4.45 -6.90
N SER A 73 -10.37 -5.21 -7.02
CA SER A 73 -11.14 -5.34 -8.27
C SER A 73 -12.02 -4.14 -8.62
N GLY A 74 -11.97 -3.07 -7.81
CA GLY A 74 -12.76 -1.86 -8.02
C GLY A 74 -14.10 -1.83 -7.30
N THR A 75 -14.33 -2.74 -6.35
CA THR A 75 -15.54 -2.72 -5.50
C THR A 75 -15.39 -1.81 -4.29
N ALA A 76 -14.14 -1.48 -3.91
CA ALA A 76 -13.75 -0.78 -2.68
C ALA A 76 -14.30 -1.45 -1.40
N ILE A 77 -14.49 -2.78 -1.44
CA ILE A 77 -14.90 -3.57 -0.28
C ILE A 77 -13.68 -3.93 0.56
N ARG A 78 -13.74 -3.69 1.87
CA ARG A 78 -12.81 -4.28 2.83
C ARG A 78 -13.56 -5.27 3.71
N ARG A 79 -12.98 -6.45 3.85
CA ARG A 79 -13.45 -7.47 4.78
C ARG A 79 -12.51 -7.51 5.98
N ASP A 80 -13.04 -7.32 7.16
CA ASP A 80 -12.25 -7.39 8.38
C ASP A 80 -12.09 -8.84 8.88
N ASN A 81 -11.01 -9.10 9.62
CA ASN A 81 -10.74 -10.39 10.28
C ASN A 81 -10.69 -11.60 9.34
N VAL A 82 -10.10 -11.44 8.16
CA VAL A 82 -10.07 -12.50 7.13
C VAL A 82 -8.85 -13.38 7.25
N LYS A 83 -7.66 -12.81 7.40
CA LYS A 83 -6.38 -13.52 7.34
C LYS A 83 -5.73 -13.59 8.72
N LEU A 84 -5.59 -14.79 9.29
CA LEU A 84 -4.84 -14.98 10.52
C LEU A 84 -3.35 -14.74 10.28
N ALA A 85 -2.77 -13.80 11.02
CA ALA A 85 -1.35 -13.55 11.09
C ALA A 85 -0.79 -13.98 12.44
N LEU A 86 0.26 -14.77 12.41
CA LEU A 86 0.93 -15.27 13.61
C LEU A 86 2.16 -14.42 13.92
N PRO A 87 2.53 -14.27 15.21
CA PRO A 87 3.78 -13.64 15.60
C PRO A 87 4.97 -14.36 14.98
N SER A 88 5.95 -13.61 14.52
CA SER A 88 7.19 -14.15 13.97
C SER A 88 8.39 -13.30 14.36
N LYS A 89 9.61 -13.82 14.12
CA LYS A 89 10.85 -13.09 14.41
C LYS A 89 11.02 -11.86 13.51
N ILE A 90 10.46 -11.91 12.31
CA ILE A 90 10.55 -10.84 11.33
C ILE A 90 9.13 -10.52 10.84
N ILE A 91 8.74 -9.26 10.94
CA ILE A 91 7.51 -8.75 10.36
C ILE A 91 7.90 -7.81 9.25
N ILE A 92 7.47 -8.12 8.02
CA ILE A 92 7.70 -7.28 6.85
C ILE A 92 6.40 -6.59 6.50
N SER A 93 6.44 -5.26 6.46
CA SER A 93 5.35 -4.46 5.96
C SER A 93 5.77 -3.72 4.70
N GLU A 94 4.89 -3.68 3.71
CA GLU A 94 5.15 -2.99 2.46
C GLU A 94 3.94 -2.16 2.04
N GLY A 95 4.19 -1.06 1.33
CA GLY A 95 3.19 -0.19 0.75
C GLY A 95 3.62 1.28 0.73
N LEU A 96 2.86 2.10 0.03
CA LEU A 96 3.22 3.48 -0.31
C LEU A 96 3.40 4.39 0.91
N PHE A 97 2.66 4.16 1.99
CA PHE A 97 2.58 5.08 3.13
C PHE A 97 3.19 4.53 4.43
N THR A 98 3.97 3.44 4.35
CA THR A 98 4.61 2.81 5.52
C THR A 98 5.62 3.72 6.22
N LEU A 99 6.23 4.67 5.52
CA LEU A 99 7.20 5.61 6.09
C LEU A 99 6.59 6.97 6.48
N THR A 100 5.27 7.11 6.48
CA THR A 100 4.60 8.33 6.96
C THR A 100 4.67 8.44 8.49
N ASP A 101 4.52 9.68 9.03
CA ASP A 101 4.59 9.92 10.48
C ASP A 101 3.56 9.12 11.28
N LYS A 102 2.46 8.72 10.64
CA LYS A 102 1.39 7.95 11.30
C LYS A 102 1.84 6.55 11.74
N ILE A 103 2.82 5.94 11.04
CA ILE A 103 3.15 4.53 11.24
C ILE A 103 4.66 4.23 11.28
N ALA A 104 5.52 5.13 10.78
CA ALA A 104 6.97 4.88 10.66
C ALA A 104 7.66 4.48 11.97
N ASP A 105 7.14 4.93 13.12
CA ASP A 105 7.64 4.59 14.45
C ASP A 105 7.30 3.14 14.89
N ALA A 106 6.49 2.42 14.12
CA ALA A 106 6.22 1.00 14.37
C ALA A 106 7.30 0.07 13.81
N PHE A 107 8.27 0.59 13.06
CA PHE A 107 9.29 -0.19 12.37
C PHE A 107 10.69 0.07 12.94
N ASP A 108 11.41 -1.00 13.25
CA ASP A 108 12.81 -0.96 13.69
C ASP A 108 13.77 -0.63 12.56
N PHE A 109 13.43 -1.05 11.32
CA PHE A 109 14.25 -0.85 10.14
C PHE A 109 13.38 -0.45 8.94
N LYS A 110 13.78 0.60 8.25
CA LYS A 110 13.00 1.26 7.20
C LYS A 110 13.78 1.29 5.89
N ILE A 111 13.15 0.77 4.84
CA ILE A 111 13.73 0.72 3.49
C ILE A 111 12.87 1.59 2.57
N TYR A 112 13.52 2.50 1.85
CA TYR A 112 12.90 3.20 0.74
C TYR A 112 13.42 2.63 -0.57
N VAL A 113 12.51 2.28 -1.49
CA VAL A 113 12.88 1.81 -2.83
C VAL A 113 12.75 2.99 -3.79
N ASP A 114 13.87 3.47 -4.28
CA ASP A 114 13.93 4.57 -5.23
C ASP A 114 13.99 4.08 -6.67
N VAL A 115 13.24 4.75 -7.54
CA VAL A 115 13.17 4.44 -8.97
C VAL A 115 13.22 5.75 -9.74
N SER A 116 14.06 5.82 -10.77
CA SER A 116 14.11 7.00 -11.63
C SER A 116 12.76 7.30 -12.27
N HIS A 117 12.50 8.59 -12.50
CA HIS A 117 11.25 9.05 -13.09
C HIS A 117 10.93 8.36 -14.43
N ASN A 118 11.95 8.10 -15.25
CA ASN A 118 11.77 7.45 -16.55
C ASN A 118 11.30 6.01 -16.41
N VAL A 119 11.94 5.23 -15.53
CA VAL A 119 11.55 3.84 -15.25
C VAL A 119 10.18 3.77 -14.56
N GLN A 120 9.90 4.69 -13.63
CA GLN A 120 8.59 4.79 -13.00
C GLN A 120 7.48 5.05 -14.03
N LYS A 121 7.73 6.00 -14.94
CA LYS A 121 6.79 6.37 -16.01
C LYS A 121 6.55 5.19 -16.95
N GLU A 122 7.60 4.53 -17.43
CA GLU A 122 7.52 3.36 -18.30
C GLU A 122 6.69 2.24 -17.65
N ARG A 123 7.00 1.89 -16.39
CA ARG A 123 6.29 0.86 -15.64
C ARG A 123 4.81 1.21 -15.39
N PHE A 124 4.53 2.51 -15.19
CA PHE A 124 3.16 2.98 -15.05
C PHE A 124 2.37 2.75 -16.33
N TYR A 125 2.85 3.22 -17.49
CA TYR A 125 2.11 3.11 -18.74
C TYR A 125 1.93 1.66 -19.18
N ARG A 126 2.91 0.79 -18.98
CA ARG A 126 2.74 -0.64 -19.20
C ARG A 126 1.58 -1.22 -18.38
N ARG A 127 1.51 -0.92 -17.10
CA ARG A 127 0.39 -1.35 -16.24
C ARG A 127 -0.93 -0.68 -16.59
N ALA A 128 -0.91 0.56 -17.03
CA ALA A 128 -2.09 1.28 -17.47
C ALA A 128 -2.71 0.63 -18.70
N GLU A 129 -1.90 0.20 -19.65
CA GLU A 129 -2.33 -0.58 -20.81
C GLU A 129 -2.95 -1.92 -20.40
N GLU A 130 -2.28 -2.70 -19.55
CA GLU A 130 -2.78 -3.96 -19.01
C GLU A 130 -4.13 -3.81 -18.27
N ARG A 131 -4.36 -2.65 -17.63
CA ARG A 131 -5.59 -2.33 -16.90
C ARG A 131 -6.65 -1.65 -17.75
N GLY A 132 -6.36 -1.36 -19.03
CA GLY A 132 -7.30 -0.75 -19.95
C GLY A 132 -7.65 0.72 -19.63
N LEU A 133 -6.70 1.49 -19.05
CA LEU A 133 -6.95 2.89 -18.68
C LEU A 133 -7.17 3.81 -19.90
N GLY A 134 -6.66 3.45 -21.09
CA GLY A 134 -6.86 4.23 -22.31
C GLY A 134 -6.46 5.69 -22.16
N ASP A 135 -7.32 6.59 -22.65
CA ASP A 135 -7.08 8.04 -22.67
C ASP A 135 -6.97 8.68 -21.27
N SER A 136 -7.42 8.00 -20.22
CA SER A 136 -7.31 8.51 -18.85
C SER A 136 -5.92 8.30 -18.22
N ALA A 137 -5.03 7.54 -18.85
CA ALA A 137 -3.74 7.18 -18.30
C ALA A 137 -2.88 8.41 -17.95
N ASP A 138 -2.86 9.44 -18.78
CA ASP A 138 -2.06 10.65 -18.55
C ASP A 138 -2.54 11.45 -17.34
N GLU A 139 -3.85 11.57 -17.17
CA GLU A 139 -4.44 12.24 -16.01
C GLU A 139 -4.14 11.47 -14.71
N VAL A 140 -4.35 10.15 -14.73
CA VAL A 140 -4.08 9.28 -13.59
C VAL A 140 -2.59 9.34 -13.22
N TYR A 141 -1.68 9.29 -14.20
CA TYR A 141 -0.24 9.40 -13.95
C TYR A 141 0.13 10.75 -13.30
N THR A 142 -0.40 11.84 -13.85
CA THR A 142 -0.13 13.19 -13.36
C THR A 142 -0.59 13.34 -11.90
N ASN A 143 -1.80 12.89 -11.60
CA ASN A 143 -2.36 12.93 -10.26
C ASN A 143 -1.54 12.08 -9.28
N ALA A 144 -1.25 10.82 -9.61
CA ALA A 144 -0.43 9.92 -8.79
C ALA A 144 0.98 10.48 -8.55
N SER A 145 1.63 11.05 -9.60
CA SER A 145 2.96 11.66 -9.47
C SER A 145 2.95 12.87 -8.54
N ASN A 146 1.93 13.71 -8.60
CA ASN A 146 1.82 14.87 -7.70
C ASN A 146 1.60 14.43 -6.25
N LYS A 147 0.80 13.39 -6.02
CA LYS A 147 0.61 12.79 -4.68
C LYS A 147 1.89 12.17 -4.15
N ALA A 148 2.64 11.47 -5.00
CA ALA A 148 3.93 10.90 -4.61
C ALA A 148 4.91 11.98 -4.14
N LYS A 149 4.98 13.13 -4.83
CA LYS A 149 5.83 14.27 -4.42
C LYS A 149 5.44 14.80 -3.04
N THR A 150 4.17 14.78 -2.70
CA THR A 150 3.66 15.31 -1.43
C THR A 150 3.77 14.30 -0.29
N HIS A 151 3.42 13.04 -0.53
CA HIS A 151 3.21 12.06 0.53
C HIS A 151 4.27 10.95 0.59
N ILE A 152 4.99 10.69 -0.52
CA ILE A 152 5.92 9.55 -0.60
C ILE A 152 7.37 10.02 -0.64
N HIS A 153 7.75 10.89 -1.61
CA HIS A 153 9.16 11.30 -1.75
C HIS A 153 9.77 11.90 -0.48
N PRO A 154 9.07 12.74 0.30
CA PRO A 154 9.65 13.29 1.53
C PRO A 154 9.96 12.21 2.58
N THR A 155 9.29 11.06 2.52
CA THR A 155 9.50 9.97 3.50
C THR A 155 10.81 9.22 3.29
N ALA A 156 11.47 9.39 2.13
CA ALA A 156 12.79 8.82 1.87
C ALA A 156 13.83 9.24 2.94
N SER A 157 13.69 10.46 3.49
CA SER A 157 14.57 10.95 4.57
C SER A 157 14.44 10.18 5.89
N LYS A 158 13.40 9.37 6.06
CA LYS A 158 13.15 8.53 7.24
C LYS A 158 13.67 7.11 7.09
N ALA A 159 14.11 6.74 5.89
CA ALA A 159 14.62 5.41 5.63
C ALA A 159 16.03 5.23 6.20
N ASP A 160 16.29 4.05 6.76
CA ASP A 160 17.63 3.64 7.20
C ASP A 160 18.52 3.26 6.00
N ILE A 161 17.89 2.81 4.91
CA ILE A 161 18.56 2.50 3.64
C ILE A 161 17.66 2.85 2.44
N ILE A 162 18.27 3.34 1.38
CA ILE A 162 17.62 3.55 0.07
C ILE A 162 18.16 2.51 -0.90
N LEU A 163 17.27 1.71 -1.48
CA LEU A 163 17.61 0.71 -2.47
C LEU A 163 17.18 1.17 -3.86
N SER A 164 18.00 0.86 -4.87
CA SER A 164 17.58 1.06 -6.25
C SER A 164 16.55 0.01 -6.68
N GLY A 165 15.42 0.47 -7.17
CA GLY A 165 14.38 -0.35 -7.78
C GLY A 165 14.48 -0.46 -9.31
N GLU A 166 15.64 -0.07 -9.90
CA GLU A 166 15.85 -0.07 -11.36
C GLU A 166 15.92 -1.46 -11.97
N ALA A 167 16.37 -2.47 -11.21
CA ALA A 167 16.51 -3.82 -11.71
C ALA A 167 15.14 -4.39 -12.14
N GLU A 168 15.06 -4.91 -13.35
CA GLU A 168 13.96 -5.77 -13.78
C GLU A 168 14.04 -7.10 -13.03
N ARG A 169 12.88 -7.62 -12.62
CA ARG A 169 12.76 -8.94 -12.01
C ARG A 169 12.73 -10.02 -13.09
#